data_d91f4e1e29c7b14b49a2ad5f9eee759c
#
_entry.id   d91f4e1e29c7b14b49a2ad5f9eee759c
#
_cell.length_a   1.000
_cell.length_b   1.000
_cell.length_c   1.000
_cell.angle_alpha   90.00
_cell.angle_beta   90.00
_cell.angle_gamma   90.00
#
_symmetry.space_group_name_H-M   'P 1'
#
loop_
_entity.id
_entity.type
_entity.pdbx_description
1 polymer ?
#
loop_
_entity_poly.entity_id
_entity_poly.type
_entity_poly.pdbx_seq_one_letter_code
_entity_poly.pdbx_strand_id
1 'polypeptide(L)'
;MKLKTLAVATMAAAGLLAGAQAMAQEKLTVWWVKGFYKAEDDALFAAIKKYEAKNKNVKIELSQYPIQDMIPKTVAALDAGSPPDVAYSDTYDFQVTASWAYDGKLEDISSVINPIRSRFAPNTVETTFLLNNKEAKRTYYAFPIKQQTMHIQYWGDMLADAGFKESDIPTTWKEYWSFWCDKVQPAHRQKTGQRSFGIGQPMGVDATDSFFSFLTFMDAYNVKLVNDSGKLLVDDPAVRQGLINALNDYTAVYGKGCTPPSSTSWKDPDNNVAFHNKTIVLTHNATISIAAKWLDDMNNAALTPEQREIAKKNYTELIATSGFPTKPDGTKMVYRSAVKTGVIFKDAKHKEAAKKFVSFLLEEANLTPYVEGSLGRWFPVTKAAQQRPFWKADPARLAVYNQYMSGTVPFEFTKNYKFTVLNNENVWAKAMNRMINEKVPTEKAVDEMIARIKEVAGN
;
A
#
# COMPACT_ATOMS: atom_id res chain seq x y z
N MET A 1 80.42 -63.35 15.29
CA MET A 1 79.20 -62.75 15.85
C MET A 1 78.58 -61.88 14.72
N LYS A 2 77.43 -62.34 14.24
CA LYS A 2 76.78 -61.74 13.07
C LYS A 2 75.58 -60.89 13.53
N LEU A 3 75.60 -59.56 13.27
CA LEU A 3 74.46 -58.76 13.40
C LEU A 3 73.55 -58.91 12.22
N LYS A 4 72.30 -59.27 12.47
CA LYS A 4 71.23 -59.26 11.44
C LYS A 4 70.53 -57.91 11.50
N THR A 5 70.60 -57.20 10.37
CA THR A 5 69.87 -55.95 10.13
C THR A 5 68.38 -56.24 9.79
N LEU A 6 67.44 -55.77 10.56
CA LEU A 6 66.01 -55.92 10.25
C LEU A 6 65.57 -54.57 9.55
N ALA A 7 65.14 -54.66 8.31
CA ALA A 7 64.56 -53.56 7.55
C ALA A 7 63.05 -53.53 7.88
N VAL A 8 62.62 -52.38 8.45
CA VAL A 8 61.19 -52.10 8.68
C VAL A 8 60.72 -51.28 7.48
N ALA A 9 59.80 -51.85 6.70
CA ALA A 9 59.09 -51.17 5.60
C ALA A 9 57.92 -50.36 6.20
N THR A 10 58.05 -49.07 6.22
CA THR A 10 56.94 -48.15 6.60
C THR A 10 56.07 -47.90 5.38
N MET A 11 54.89 -48.50 5.30
CA MET A 11 53.83 -48.16 4.34
C MET A 11 53.19 -46.80 4.81
N ALA A 12 53.45 -45.75 4.06
CA ALA A 12 52.75 -44.50 4.18
C ALA A 12 51.34 -44.63 3.56
N ALA A 13 50.32 -44.86 4.37
CA ALA A 13 48.94 -44.73 3.96
C ALA A 13 48.60 -43.22 3.84
N ALA A 14 48.69 -42.68 2.61
CA ALA A 14 48.16 -41.35 2.29
C ALA A 14 46.62 -41.45 2.30
N GLY A 15 46.05 -41.18 3.46
CA GLY A 15 44.61 -40.96 3.59
C GLY A 15 44.20 -39.71 2.80
N LEU A 16 43.52 -39.88 1.68
CA LEU A 16 42.76 -38.82 1.01
C LEU A 16 41.60 -38.43 1.93
N LEU A 17 41.88 -37.48 2.84
CA LEU A 17 40.87 -36.65 3.48
C LEU A 17 40.35 -35.69 2.40
N ALA A 18 39.41 -36.10 1.57
CA ALA A 18 38.52 -35.23 0.86
C ALA A 18 37.68 -34.51 1.91
N GLY A 19 38.23 -33.45 2.48
CA GLY A 19 37.50 -32.49 3.27
C GLY A 19 36.40 -31.94 2.39
N ALA A 20 35.18 -32.42 2.53
CA ALA A 20 34.00 -31.70 2.10
C ALA A 20 34.06 -30.38 2.88
N GLN A 21 34.61 -29.34 2.26
CA GLN A 21 34.42 -27.96 2.76
C GLN A 21 32.91 -27.78 2.79
N ALA A 22 32.32 -27.86 3.98
CA ALA A 22 30.99 -27.37 4.23
C ALA A 22 31.04 -25.89 3.82
N MET A 23 30.62 -25.60 2.60
CA MET A 23 30.48 -24.23 2.13
C MET A 23 29.63 -23.51 3.18
N ALA A 24 30.21 -22.52 3.84
CA ALA A 24 29.48 -21.74 4.81
C ALA A 24 28.21 -21.22 4.15
N GLN A 25 27.06 -21.54 4.76
CA GLN A 25 25.76 -21.18 4.21
C GLN A 25 25.68 -19.64 4.11
N GLU A 26 25.40 -19.13 2.92
CA GLU A 26 25.25 -17.71 2.67
C GLU A 26 24.01 -17.19 3.38
N LYS A 27 24.18 -16.19 4.26
CA LYS A 27 23.11 -15.63 5.07
C LYS A 27 22.54 -14.38 4.38
N LEU A 28 21.35 -14.51 3.81
CA LEU A 28 20.66 -13.42 3.15
C LEU A 28 19.73 -12.72 4.16
N THR A 29 19.99 -11.45 4.47
CA THR A 29 19.20 -10.65 5.40
C THR A 29 17.98 -10.04 4.69
N VAL A 30 16.80 -10.35 5.18
CA VAL A 30 15.53 -9.89 4.61
C VAL A 30 14.72 -9.16 5.68
N TRP A 31 14.43 -7.88 5.45
CA TRP A 31 13.53 -7.10 6.30
C TRP A 31 12.18 -6.94 5.62
N TRP A 32 11.13 -7.31 6.34
CA TRP A 32 9.79 -7.35 5.77
C TRP A 32 8.77 -6.79 6.74
N VAL A 33 7.83 -5.99 6.24
CA VAL A 33 6.73 -5.53 7.09
C VAL A 33 5.91 -6.72 7.57
N LYS A 34 5.51 -6.70 8.84
CA LYS A 34 4.62 -7.71 9.40
C LYS A 34 3.26 -7.65 8.70
N GLY A 35 2.75 -8.80 8.30
CA GLY A 35 1.44 -8.92 7.65
C GLY A 35 0.32 -8.41 8.55
N PHE A 36 -0.70 -7.83 7.93
CA PHE A 36 -1.91 -7.40 8.63
C PHE A 36 -2.74 -8.61 9.07
N TYR A 37 -2.77 -9.64 8.22
CA TYR A 37 -3.38 -10.94 8.52
C TYR A 37 -2.31 -12.03 8.59
N LYS A 38 -2.52 -12.99 9.49
CA LYS A 38 -1.61 -14.13 9.68
C LYS A 38 -1.33 -14.88 8.37
N ALA A 39 -2.32 -14.98 7.48
CA ALA A 39 -2.20 -15.69 6.21
C ALA A 39 -1.17 -15.05 5.26
N GLU A 40 -0.93 -13.73 5.33
CA GLU A 40 0.15 -13.08 4.57
C GLU A 40 1.52 -13.59 5.06
N ASP A 41 1.74 -13.58 6.38
CA ASP A 41 3.00 -14.04 6.98
C ASP A 41 3.23 -15.53 6.73
N ASP A 42 2.20 -16.36 6.89
CA ASP A 42 2.27 -17.80 6.63
C ASP A 42 2.68 -18.10 5.16
N ALA A 43 2.15 -17.34 4.21
CA ALA A 43 2.51 -17.47 2.80
C ALA A 43 3.98 -17.05 2.53
N LEU A 44 4.44 -15.97 3.16
CA LEU A 44 5.84 -15.54 3.08
C LEU A 44 6.77 -16.60 3.66
N PHE A 45 6.46 -17.14 4.85
CA PHE A 45 7.26 -18.20 5.49
C PHE A 45 7.29 -19.47 4.62
N ALA A 46 6.16 -19.82 4.02
CA ALA A 46 6.11 -20.97 3.09
C ALA A 46 6.98 -20.74 1.85
N ALA A 47 6.99 -19.54 1.27
CA ALA A 47 7.85 -19.19 0.14
C ALA A 47 9.34 -19.26 0.53
N ILE A 48 9.72 -18.71 1.68
CA ILE A 48 11.08 -18.78 2.22
C ILE A 48 11.52 -20.25 2.40
N LYS A 49 10.68 -21.05 3.05
CA LYS A 49 10.97 -22.49 3.24
C LYS A 49 11.17 -23.24 1.92
N LYS A 50 10.34 -22.94 0.91
CA LYS A 50 10.50 -23.51 -0.44
C LYS A 50 11.81 -23.08 -1.11
N TYR A 51 12.19 -21.79 -0.94
CA TYR A 51 13.45 -21.28 -1.49
C TYR A 51 14.65 -21.96 -0.86
N GLU A 52 14.73 -22.04 0.47
CA GLU A 52 15.80 -22.70 1.21
C GLU A 52 15.89 -24.21 0.89
N ALA A 53 14.75 -24.85 0.66
CA ALA A 53 14.72 -26.26 0.26
C ALA A 53 15.38 -26.50 -1.10
N LYS A 54 15.25 -25.56 -2.05
CA LYS A 54 15.87 -25.59 -3.38
C LYS A 54 17.33 -25.09 -3.38
N ASN A 55 17.70 -24.20 -2.43
CA ASN A 55 19.00 -23.52 -2.37
C ASN A 55 19.67 -23.82 -1.02
N LYS A 56 20.19 -25.01 -0.84
CA LYS A 56 20.75 -25.52 0.44
C LYS A 56 21.94 -24.71 0.98
N ASN A 57 22.61 -23.96 0.10
CA ASN A 57 23.73 -23.08 0.43
C ASN A 57 23.29 -21.68 0.89
N VAL A 58 21.98 -21.38 0.89
CA VAL A 58 21.44 -20.07 1.30
C VAL A 58 20.54 -20.23 2.51
N LYS A 59 20.65 -19.33 3.48
CA LYS A 59 19.74 -19.18 4.62
C LYS A 59 19.14 -17.77 4.62
N ILE A 60 17.82 -17.69 4.68
CA ILE A 60 17.12 -16.42 4.81
C ILE A 60 17.02 -16.04 6.30
N GLU A 61 17.66 -14.94 6.67
CA GLU A 61 17.50 -14.31 8.00
C GLU A 61 16.42 -13.25 7.91
N LEU A 62 15.15 -13.66 8.10
CA LEU A 62 13.99 -12.79 8.06
C LEU A 62 13.83 -12.04 9.38
N SER A 63 13.72 -10.71 9.29
CA SER A 63 13.24 -9.84 10.38
C SER A 63 11.96 -9.15 9.95
N GLN A 64 10.91 -9.27 10.76
CA GLN A 64 9.65 -8.58 10.54
C GLN A 64 9.47 -7.44 11.54
N TYR A 65 9.00 -6.30 11.04
CA TYR A 65 8.74 -5.10 11.85
C TYR A 65 7.33 -4.57 11.60
N PRO A 66 6.74 -3.89 12.59
CA PRO A 66 5.54 -3.07 12.37
C PRO A 66 5.76 -2.04 11.26
N ILE A 67 4.70 -1.68 10.55
CA ILE A 67 4.77 -0.78 9.40
C ILE A 67 5.42 0.58 9.72
N GLN A 68 5.13 1.14 10.90
CA GLN A 68 5.68 2.41 11.35
C GLN A 68 7.18 2.38 11.64
N ASP A 69 7.75 1.20 11.92
CA ASP A 69 9.17 1.02 12.26
C ASP A 69 10.05 0.79 11.03
N MET A 70 9.45 0.38 9.90
CA MET A 70 10.21 -0.04 8.71
C MET A 70 11.11 1.07 8.15
N ILE A 71 10.56 2.26 7.93
CA ILE A 71 11.35 3.38 7.36
C ILE A 71 12.43 3.86 8.33
N PRO A 72 12.14 4.20 9.60
CA PRO A 72 13.17 4.64 10.54
C PRO A 72 14.33 3.63 10.69
N LYS A 73 14.01 2.33 10.80
CA LYS A 73 15.04 1.28 10.91
C LYS A 73 15.87 1.17 9.64
N THR A 74 15.25 1.24 8.47
CA THR A 74 15.96 1.14 7.19
C THR A 74 16.86 2.34 6.97
N VAL A 75 16.39 3.54 7.28
CA VAL A 75 17.22 4.77 7.21
C VAL A 75 18.41 4.64 8.13
N ALA A 76 18.22 4.24 9.40
CA ALA A 76 19.32 4.04 10.33
C ALA A 76 20.34 2.99 9.84
N ALA A 77 19.91 1.91 9.21
CA ALA A 77 20.80 0.89 8.65
C ALA A 77 21.56 1.40 7.40
N LEU A 78 20.93 2.21 6.57
CA LEU A 78 21.59 2.88 5.44
C LEU A 78 22.66 3.87 5.92
N ASP A 79 22.36 4.67 6.94
CA ASP A 79 23.29 5.63 7.52
C ASP A 79 24.49 4.95 8.21
N ALA A 80 24.25 3.76 8.79
CA ALA A 80 25.30 2.91 9.38
C ALA A 80 26.10 2.11 8.33
N GLY A 81 25.79 2.22 7.02
CA GLY A 81 26.45 1.47 5.95
C GLY A 81 26.24 -0.04 6.00
N SER A 82 25.17 -0.50 6.64
CA SER A 82 24.85 -1.93 6.80
C SER A 82 23.35 -2.22 6.58
N PRO A 83 22.82 -1.88 5.40
CA PRO A 83 21.43 -2.18 5.07
C PRO A 83 21.20 -3.71 4.95
N PRO A 84 19.94 -4.19 5.08
CA PRO A 84 19.61 -5.57 4.74
C PRO A 84 19.81 -5.83 3.24
N ASP A 85 19.90 -7.09 2.83
CA ASP A 85 20.05 -7.43 1.42
C ASP A 85 18.75 -7.14 0.65
N VAL A 86 17.60 -7.45 1.26
CA VAL A 86 16.27 -7.18 0.71
C VAL A 86 15.41 -6.50 1.76
N ALA A 87 14.65 -5.49 1.38
CA ALA A 87 13.65 -4.89 2.26
C ALA A 87 12.32 -4.61 1.54
N TYR A 88 11.21 -4.73 2.29
CA TYR A 88 9.88 -4.43 1.81
C TYR A 88 8.99 -3.83 2.91
N SER A 89 8.25 -2.76 2.55
CA SER A 89 7.19 -2.20 3.38
C SER A 89 6.02 -1.70 2.54
N ASP A 90 4.82 -1.74 3.12
CA ASP A 90 3.60 -1.21 2.49
C ASP A 90 3.61 0.33 2.30
N THR A 91 4.64 1.02 2.81
CA THR A 91 4.81 2.48 2.70
C THR A 91 6.01 2.93 1.87
N TYR A 92 6.89 2.02 1.49
CA TYR A 92 8.13 2.38 0.78
C TYR A 92 7.88 3.10 -0.55
N ASP A 93 6.88 2.63 -1.32
CA ASP A 93 6.55 3.16 -2.65
C ASP A 93 6.38 4.69 -2.64
N PHE A 94 5.49 5.21 -1.80
CA PHE A 94 5.12 6.62 -1.81
C PHE A 94 5.94 7.51 -0.86
N GLN A 95 6.77 6.91 0.02
CA GLN A 95 7.54 7.67 1.01
C GLN A 95 9.04 7.71 0.73
N VAL A 96 9.67 6.65 0.19
CA VAL A 96 11.13 6.58 0.14
C VAL A 96 11.73 5.95 -1.12
N THR A 97 11.07 5.01 -1.79
CA THR A 97 11.69 4.22 -2.87
C THR A 97 12.24 5.10 -3.98
N ALA A 98 11.47 6.08 -4.46
CA ALA A 98 11.91 6.95 -5.54
C ALA A 98 13.08 7.86 -5.14
N SER A 99 13.09 8.35 -3.89
CA SER A 99 14.22 9.13 -3.34
C SER A 99 15.46 8.28 -3.18
N TRP A 100 15.36 7.07 -2.64
CA TRP A 100 16.51 6.16 -2.51
C TRP A 100 17.08 5.77 -3.87
N ALA A 101 16.23 5.56 -4.90
CA ALA A 101 16.70 5.33 -6.26
C ALA A 101 17.47 6.55 -6.79
N TYR A 102 16.90 7.75 -6.65
CA TYR A 102 17.51 9.01 -7.08
C TYR A 102 18.88 9.24 -6.43
N ASP A 103 19.00 8.97 -5.15
CA ASP A 103 20.24 9.08 -4.37
C ASP A 103 21.26 7.96 -4.64
N GLY A 104 20.95 7.00 -5.53
CA GLY A 104 21.82 5.87 -5.86
C GLY A 104 21.99 4.87 -4.72
N LYS A 105 21.01 4.77 -3.81
CA LYS A 105 21.03 3.83 -2.67
C LYS A 105 20.50 2.43 -3.04
N LEU A 106 19.88 2.28 -4.23
CA LEU A 106 19.28 1.03 -4.66
C LEU A 106 20.10 0.34 -5.75
N GLU A 107 20.06 -0.98 -5.75
CA GLU A 107 20.68 -1.84 -6.75
C GLU A 107 19.84 -1.89 -8.03
N ASP A 108 20.49 -1.89 -9.20
CA ASP A 108 19.84 -2.17 -10.49
C ASP A 108 19.41 -3.65 -10.55
N ILE A 109 18.10 -3.86 -10.62
CA ILE A 109 17.49 -5.19 -10.69
C ILE A 109 16.86 -5.48 -12.05
N SER A 110 17.31 -4.82 -13.10
CA SER A 110 16.82 -5.04 -14.47
C SER A 110 16.98 -6.50 -14.91
N SER A 111 18.01 -7.20 -14.45
CA SER A 111 18.21 -8.62 -14.69
C SER A 111 17.08 -9.51 -14.11
N VAL A 112 16.43 -9.05 -13.04
CA VAL A 112 15.27 -9.70 -12.42
C VAL A 112 13.98 -9.38 -13.15
N ILE A 113 13.77 -8.10 -13.45
CA ILE A 113 12.47 -7.61 -13.97
C ILE A 113 12.30 -7.83 -15.48
N ASN A 114 13.33 -7.57 -16.29
CA ASN A 114 13.21 -7.66 -17.76
C ASN A 114 12.69 -9.02 -18.25
N PRO A 115 13.15 -10.18 -17.74
CA PRO A 115 12.66 -11.49 -18.20
C PRO A 115 11.18 -11.74 -17.93
N ILE A 116 10.61 -11.08 -16.91
CA ILE A 116 9.24 -11.31 -16.46
C ILE A 116 8.33 -10.09 -16.65
N ARG A 117 8.83 -8.99 -17.26
CA ARG A 117 8.11 -7.73 -17.41
C ARG A 117 6.71 -7.90 -18.03
N SER A 118 6.59 -8.77 -19.05
CA SER A 118 5.32 -9.02 -19.74
C SER A 118 4.23 -9.65 -18.89
N ARG A 119 4.58 -10.25 -17.73
CA ARG A 119 3.63 -10.86 -16.79
C ARG A 119 2.86 -9.80 -15.99
N PHE A 120 3.47 -8.64 -15.77
CA PHE A 120 2.87 -7.57 -14.97
C PHE A 120 1.70 -6.90 -15.71
N ALA A 121 0.72 -6.45 -14.92
CA ALA A 121 -0.38 -5.64 -15.43
C ALA A 121 0.12 -4.23 -15.80
N PRO A 122 -0.57 -3.52 -16.71
CA PRO A 122 -0.25 -2.13 -17.03
C PRO A 122 -0.15 -1.26 -15.78
N ASN A 123 0.75 -0.28 -15.79
CA ASN A 123 1.01 0.68 -14.72
C ASN A 123 1.54 0.08 -13.40
N THR A 124 1.87 -1.22 -13.35
CA THR A 124 2.42 -1.83 -12.12
C THR A 124 3.94 -1.84 -12.11
N VAL A 125 4.58 -2.43 -13.11
CA VAL A 125 6.05 -2.52 -13.18
C VAL A 125 6.69 -1.18 -13.53
N GLU A 126 5.99 -0.31 -14.23
CA GLU A 126 6.44 1.04 -14.59
C GLU A 126 6.72 1.90 -13.35
N THR A 127 6.02 1.67 -12.24
CA THR A 127 6.26 2.39 -10.97
C THR A 127 7.62 2.06 -10.34
N THR A 128 8.26 0.98 -10.78
CA THR A 128 9.58 0.55 -10.32
C THR A 128 10.73 0.99 -11.24
N PHE A 129 10.37 1.63 -12.38
CA PHE A 129 11.31 2.16 -13.37
C PHE A 129 11.71 3.60 -12.99
N LEU A 130 12.72 3.74 -12.13
CA LEU A 130 13.08 4.95 -11.42
C LEU A 130 14.38 5.56 -11.94
N LEU A 131 14.62 6.83 -11.60
CA LEU A 131 15.83 7.57 -11.95
C LEU A 131 16.87 7.43 -10.83
N ASN A 132 18.09 7.06 -11.19
CA ASN A 132 19.28 7.21 -10.36
C ASN A 132 20.08 8.40 -10.91
N ASN A 133 20.15 9.49 -10.15
CA ASN A 133 20.83 10.71 -10.58
C ASN A 133 22.35 10.58 -10.56
N LYS A 134 22.93 9.74 -9.66
CA LYS A 134 24.38 9.53 -9.59
C LYS A 134 24.93 8.82 -10.82
N GLU A 135 24.13 7.91 -11.39
CA GLU A 135 24.48 7.17 -12.61
C GLU A 135 23.87 7.79 -13.88
N ALA A 136 23.08 8.88 -13.73
CA ALA A 136 22.27 9.47 -14.81
C ALA A 136 21.47 8.42 -15.60
N LYS A 137 20.96 7.41 -14.91
CA LYS A 137 20.32 6.23 -15.48
C LYS A 137 18.92 6.03 -14.93
N ARG A 138 17.97 5.75 -15.82
CA ARG A 138 16.62 5.30 -15.44
C ARG A 138 16.49 3.81 -15.76
N THR A 139 16.15 3.00 -14.74
CA THR A 139 15.99 1.56 -14.88
C THR A 139 15.17 1.00 -13.70
N TYR A 140 15.09 -0.34 -13.55
CA TYR A 140 14.35 -0.97 -12.46
C TYR A 140 15.21 -1.02 -11.19
N TYR A 141 14.85 -0.19 -10.19
CA TYR A 141 15.49 -0.13 -8.87
C TYR A 141 14.63 -0.69 -7.75
N ALA A 142 13.43 -1.19 -8.08
CA ALA A 142 12.52 -1.82 -7.13
C ALA A 142 11.75 -2.94 -7.83
N PHE A 143 11.08 -3.79 -7.05
CA PHE A 143 10.22 -4.85 -7.56
C PHE A 143 8.81 -4.71 -7.01
N PRO A 144 7.75 -4.90 -7.84
CA PRO A 144 6.38 -4.74 -7.41
C PRO A 144 5.88 -6.01 -6.71
N ILE A 145 5.14 -5.85 -5.62
CA ILE A 145 4.61 -6.95 -4.81
C ILE A 145 3.08 -7.05 -4.92
N LYS A 146 2.39 -5.97 -4.63
CA LYS A 146 0.93 -5.85 -4.57
C LYS A 146 0.54 -4.41 -4.77
N GLN A 147 -0.76 -4.12 -4.92
CA GLN A 147 -1.23 -2.77 -5.18
C GLN A 147 -2.54 -2.47 -4.47
N GLN A 148 -2.85 -1.17 -4.31
CA GLN A 148 -4.08 -0.68 -3.70
C GLN A 148 -4.65 0.50 -4.46
N THR A 149 -5.98 0.69 -4.34
CA THR A 149 -6.72 1.88 -4.75
C THR A 149 -7.69 2.27 -3.64
N MET A 150 -8.26 3.48 -3.72
CA MET A 150 -9.28 3.91 -2.77
C MET A 150 -10.63 3.24 -3.03
N HIS A 151 -11.28 2.80 -1.96
CA HIS A 151 -12.61 2.20 -1.96
C HIS A 151 -13.52 2.92 -0.99
N ILE A 152 -14.82 2.86 -1.22
CA ILE A 152 -15.85 3.27 -0.27
C ILE A 152 -16.44 2.03 0.37
N GLN A 153 -16.63 2.08 1.68
CA GLN A 153 -17.30 1.06 2.46
C GLN A 153 -18.38 1.69 3.31
N TYR A 154 -19.58 1.08 3.35
CA TYR A 154 -20.68 1.56 4.15
C TYR A 154 -21.48 0.41 4.78
N TRP A 155 -22.16 0.70 5.89
CA TRP A 155 -23.07 -0.21 6.56
C TRP A 155 -24.44 -0.17 5.90
N GLY A 156 -24.85 -1.28 5.26
CA GLY A 156 -26.15 -1.41 4.63
C GLY A 156 -27.31 -1.43 5.63
N ASP A 157 -27.11 -1.97 6.83
CA ASP A 157 -28.13 -1.94 7.89
C ASP A 157 -28.33 -0.52 8.45
N MET A 158 -27.30 0.28 8.63
CA MET A 158 -27.45 1.68 9.03
C MET A 158 -28.11 2.52 7.94
N LEU A 159 -27.88 2.19 6.67
CA LEU A 159 -28.59 2.80 5.54
C LEU A 159 -30.09 2.43 5.58
N ALA A 160 -30.40 1.15 5.83
CA ALA A 160 -31.76 0.66 5.96
C ALA A 160 -32.49 1.25 7.19
N ASP A 161 -31.80 1.39 8.33
CA ASP A 161 -32.36 2.07 9.53
C ASP A 161 -32.70 3.53 9.24
N ALA A 162 -31.94 4.19 8.35
CA ALA A 162 -32.25 5.54 7.87
C ALA A 162 -33.43 5.57 6.87
N GLY A 163 -34.01 4.41 6.51
CA GLY A 163 -35.13 4.31 5.57
C GLY A 163 -34.73 4.30 4.09
N PHE A 164 -33.45 4.06 3.78
CA PHE A 164 -32.93 4.03 2.42
C PHE A 164 -32.42 2.64 2.03
N LYS A 165 -32.32 2.40 0.73
CA LYS A 165 -31.74 1.20 0.12
C LYS A 165 -30.61 1.59 -0.84
N GLU A 166 -29.82 0.64 -1.27
CA GLU A 166 -28.65 0.87 -2.15
C GLU A 166 -29.04 1.62 -3.44
N SER A 167 -30.21 1.33 -4.02
CA SER A 167 -30.69 2.01 -5.23
C SER A 167 -31.05 3.48 -5.03
N ASP A 168 -31.13 3.97 -3.80
CA ASP A 168 -31.39 5.38 -3.48
C ASP A 168 -30.10 6.20 -3.38
N ILE A 169 -28.93 5.55 -3.39
CA ILE A 169 -27.63 6.20 -3.32
C ILE A 169 -27.36 6.93 -4.66
N PRO A 170 -27.19 8.26 -4.64
CA PRO A 170 -26.88 9.00 -5.86
C PRO A 170 -25.54 8.60 -6.46
N THR A 171 -25.44 8.73 -7.78
CA THR A 171 -24.21 8.39 -8.52
C THR A 171 -23.39 9.63 -8.94
N THR A 172 -23.94 10.83 -8.78
CA THR A 172 -23.26 12.09 -9.08
C THR A 172 -22.50 12.63 -7.88
N TRP A 173 -21.40 13.32 -8.08
CA TRP A 173 -20.47 13.74 -7.05
C TRP A 173 -21.12 14.48 -5.89
N LYS A 174 -21.76 15.61 -6.18
CA LYS A 174 -22.34 16.48 -5.15
C LYS A 174 -23.49 15.82 -4.40
N GLU A 175 -24.38 15.15 -5.12
CA GLU A 175 -25.53 14.48 -4.54
C GLU A 175 -25.13 13.30 -3.67
N TYR A 176 -24.07 12.58 -4.06
CA TYR A 176 -23.53 11.44 -3.30
C TYR A 176 -23.10 11.88 -1.89
N TRP A 177 -22.28 12.92 -1.77
CA TRP A 177 -21.79 13.37 -0.47
C TRP A 177 -22.88 14.00 0.37
N SER A 178 -23.77 14.79 -0.23
CA SER A 178 -24.90 15.37 0.49
C SER A 178 -25.92 14.32 0.95
N PHE A 179 -26.10 13.23 0.23
CA PHE A 179 -26.98 12.12 0.63
C PHE A 179 -26.61 11.56 2.01
N TRP A 180 -25.35 11.23 2.22
CA TRP A 180 -24.90 10.69 3.50
C TRP A 180 -24.98 11.71 4.65
N CYS A 181 -24.70 12.97 4.36
CA CYS A 181 -24.69 14.04 5.35
C CYS A 181 -26.07 14.57 5.67
N ASP A 182 -26.85 14.88 4.64
CA ASP A 182 -28.06 15.69 4.76
C ASP A 182 -29.33 14.81 4.84
N LYS A 183 -29.24 13.51 4.46
CA LYS A 183 -30.36 12.55 4.49
C LYS A 183 -30.10 11.39 5.44
N VAL A 184 -29.05 10.59 5.20
CA VAL A 184 -28.79 9.34 5.95
C VAL A 184 -28.49 9.63 7.42
N GLN A 185 -27.54 10.53 7.70
CA GLN A 185 -27.16 10.83 9.09
C GLN A 185 -28.34 11.29 9.96
N PRO A 186 -29.14 12.32 9.60
CA PRO A 186 -30.25 12.76 10.45
C PRO A 186 -31.36 11.70 10.57
N ALA A 187 -31.68 10.97 9.50
CA ALA A 187 -32.70 9.92 9.52
C ALA A 187 -32.27 8.74 10.41
N HIS A 188 -31.02 8.27 10.33
CA HIS A 188 -30.49 7.23 11.19
C HIS A 188 -30.52 7.65 12.67
N ARG A 189 -30.07 8.88 12.98
CA ARG A 189 -30.11 9.43 14.35
C ARG A 189 -31.53 9.53 14.90
N GLN A 190 -32.47 9.98 14.08
CA GLN A 190 -33.88 10.05 14.46
C GLN A 190 -34.47 8.66 14.75
N LYS A 191 -34.16 7.68 13.92
CA LYS A 191 -34.67 6.32 14.03
C LYS A 191 -34.11 5.56 15.23
N THR A 192 -32.80 5.68 15.46
CA THR A 192 -32.09 4.83 16.44
C THR A 192 -31.79 5.51 17.77
N GLY A 193 -31.84 6.85 17.83
CA GLY A 193 -31.37 7.63 18.97
C GLY A 193 -29.85 7.65 19.14
N GLN A 194 -29.10 6.99 18.27
CA GLN A 194 -27.65 6.89 18.35
C GLN A 194 -26.97 8.12 17.70
N ARG A 195 -25.88 8.58 18.29
CA ARG A 195 -25.02 9.64 17.70
C ARG A 195 -24.09 9.02 16.67
N SER A 196 -24.57 8.77 15.47
CA SER A 196 -23.75 8.34 14.33
C SER A 196 -23.39 9.52 13.41
N PHE A 197 -22.36 9.34 12.59
CA PHE A 197 -21.97 10.31 11.57
C PHE A 197 -22.11 9.69 10.18
N GLY A 198 -22.51 10.52 9.19
CA GLY A 198 -22.73 10.04 7.83
C GLY A 198 -21.46 9.54 7.18
N ILE A 199 -20.35 10.23 7.38
CA ILE A 199 -19.08 9.97 6.73
C ILE A 199 -17.93 9.97 7.74
N GLY A 200 -17.10 8.95 7.74
CA GLY A 200 -15.80 8.92 8.41
C GLY A 200 -14.72 9.41 7.46
N GLN A 201 -14.42 10.71 7.51
CA GLN A 201 -13.45 11.36 6.62
C GLN A 201 -12.10 11.53 7.32
N PRO A 202 -11.03 10.80 6.96
CA PRO A 202 -9.71 11.02 7.54
C PRO A 202 -9.16 12.39 7.15
N MET A 203 -8.69 13.17 8.14
CA MET A 203 -8.11 14.50 7.94
C MET A 203 -6.85 14.73 8.77
N GLY A 204 -6.39 13.69 9.50
CA GLY A 204 -5.19 13.76 10.32
C GLY A 204 -3.92 13.78 9.48
N VAL A 205 -2.90 14.52 9.91
CA VAL A 205 -1.60 14.61 9.25
C VAL A 205 -0.88 13.24 9.31
N ASP A 206 -1.08 12.51 10.42
CA ASP A 206 -0.44 11.22 10.66
C ASP A 206 -1.21 10.03 10.05
N ALA A 207 -2.32 10.29 9.33
CA ALA A 207 -3.10 9.25 8.67
C ALA A 207 -2.76 9.17 7.17
N THR A 208 -2.29 8.02 6.70
CA THR A 208 -2.03 7.79 5.28
C THR A 208 -3.33 7.80 4.46
N ASP A 209 -4.45 7.42 5.07
CA ASP A 209 -5.76 7.50 4.43
C ASP A 209 -6.19 8.94 4.13
N SER A 210 -5.74 9.96 4.89
CA SER A 210 -5.96 11.37 4.55
C SER A 210 -5.30 11.74 3.22
N PHE A 211 -4.07 11.27 3.01
CA PHE A 211 -3.32 11.45 1.76
C PHE A 211 -4.04 10.78 0.59
N PHE A 212 -4.30 9.48 0.67
CA PHE A 212 -4.92 8.73 -0.42
C PHE A 212 -6.33 9.24 -0.76
N SER A 213 -7.14 9.53 0.26
CA SER A 213 -8.49 10.07 0.07
C SER A 213 -8.47 11.42 -0.62
N PHE A 214 -7.61 12.34 -0.17
CA PHE A 214 -7.54 13.67 -0.78
C PHE A 214 -7.09 13.64 -2.24
N LEU A 215 -6.10 12.81 -2.57
CA LEU A 215 -5.70 12.64 -3.97
C LEU A 215 -6.85 12.14 -4.86
N THR A 216 -7.75 11.31 -4.31
CA THR A 216 -8.96 10.89 -5.03
C THR A 216 -9.91 12.06 -5.31
N PHE A 217 -10.03 13.01 -4.36
CA PHE A 217 -10.80 14.25 -4.56
C PHE A 217 -10.12 15.17 -5.59
N MET A 218 -8.78 15.24 -5.59
CA MET A 218 -8.05 15.95 -6.66
C MET A 218 -8.33 15.35 -8.05
N ASP A 219 -8.35 14.02 -8.16
CA ASP A 219 -8.67 13.31 -9.39
C ASP A 219 -10.10 13.58 -9.86
N ALA A 220 -11.06 13.76 -8.92
CA ALA A 220 -12.41 14.15 -9.25
C ALA A 220 -12.49 15.52 -9.96
N TYR A 221 -11.57 16.42 -9.64
CA TYR A 221 -11.43 17.73 -10.29
C TYR A 221 -10.37 17.76 -11.39
N ASN A 222 -9.92 16.61 -11.88
CA ASN A 222 -8.93 16.46 -12.97
C ASN A 222 -7.58 17.18 -12.68
N VAL A 223 -7.21 17.34 -11.41
CA VAL A 223 -5.96 17.99 -11.03
C VAL A 223 -4.77 17.13 -11.42
N LYS A 224 -3.87 17.69 -12.22
CA LYS A 224 -2.58 17.09 -12.58
C LYS A 224 -1.46 17.97 -12.07
N LEU A 225 -0.72 17.50 -11.06
CA LEU A 225 0.36 18.26 -10.46
C LEU A 225 1.65 18.26 -11.28
N VAL A 226 1.85 17.21 -12.08
CA VAL A 226 3.01 17.05 -12.96
C VAL A 226 2.59 16.54 -14.33
N ASN A 227 3.36 16.89 -15.35
CA ASN A 227 3.25 16.28 -16.68
C ASN A 227 3.99 14.92 -16.76
N ASP A 228 4.02 14.30 -17.93
CA ASP A 228 4.64 12.98 -18.11
C ASP A 228 6.16 12.99 -17.95
N SER A 229 6.82 14.15 -18.09
CA SER A 229 8.25 14.30 -17.80
C SER A 229 8.57 14.62 -16.33
N GLY A 230 7.55 14.72 -15.46
CA GLY A 230 7.71 15.06 -14.05
C GLY A 230 7.82 16.57 -13.76
N LYS A 231 7.64 17.44 -14.78
CA LYS A 231 7.63 18.90 -14.61
C LYS A 231 6.33 19.33 -13.93
N LEU A 232 6.44 20.26 -12.94
CA LEU A 232 5.29 20.81 -12.23
C LEU A 232 4.34 21.57 -13.16
N LEU A 233 3.04 21.43 -12.91
CA LEU A 233 1.93 22.13 -13.55
C LEU A 233 1.18 23.05 -12.59
N VAL A 234 1.67 23.26 -11.38
CA VAL A 234 0.98 24.00 -10.30
C VAL A 234 0.86 25.51 -10.56
N ASP A 235 1.48 26.02 -11.63
CA ASP A 235 1.31 27.41 -12.12
C ASP A 235 0.08 27.58 -13.00
N ASP A 236 -0.54 26.49 -13.45
CA ASP A 236 -1.75 26.52 -14.23
C ASP A 236 -2.93 26.94 -13.34
N PRO A 237 -3.67 28.04 -13.68
CA PRO A 237 -4.85 28.46 -12.93
C PRO A 237 -5.91 27.35 -12.78
N ALA A 238 -6.03 26.43 -13.75
CA ALA A 238 -6.97 25.31 -13.69
C ALA A 238 -6.57 24.31 -12.61
N VAL A 239 -5.26 24.05 -12.43
CA VAL A 239 -4.73 23.20 -11.34
C VAL A 239 -5.04 23.83 -9.99
N ARG A 240 -4.78 25.14 -9.84
CA ARG A 240 -5.09 25.88 -8.60
C ARG A 240 -6.58 25.82 -8.29
N GLN A 241 -7.45 26.08 -9.26
CA GLN A 241 -8.90 26.04 -9.05
C GLN A 241 -9.39 24.62 -8.71
N GLY A 242 -8.84 23.60 -9.37
CA GLY A 242 -9.13 22.19 -9.05
C GLY A 242 -8.74 21.83 -7.61
N LEU A 243 -7.60 22.29 -7.12
CA LEU A 243 -7.17 22.11 -5.73
C LEU A 243 -8.12 22.80 -4.74
N ILE A 244 -8.56 24.03 -5.04
CA ILE A 244 -9.55 24.76 -4.22
C ILE A 244 -10.86 23.97 -4.14
N ASN A 245 -11.36 23.50 -5.26
CA ASN A 245 -12.60 22.73 -5.33
C ASN A 245 -12.49 21.42 -4.55
N ALA A 246 -11.38 20.67 -4.75
CA ALA A 246 -11.12 19.42 -4.05
C ALA A 246 -11.03 19.62 -2.53
N LEU A 247 -10.34 20.67 -2.08
CA LEU A 247 -10.15 20.93 -0.66
C LEU A 247 -11.45 21.41 0.01
N ASN A 248 -12.25 22.23 -0.69
CA ASN A 248 -13.58 22.64 -0.23
C ASN A 248 -14.51 21.44 -0.05
N ASP A 249 -14.62 20.57 -1.05
CA ASP A 249 -15.49 19.41 -0.99
C ASP A 249 -15.02 18.42 0.08
N TYR A 250 -13.69 18.20 0.18
CA TYR A 250 -13.13 17.30 1.18
C TYR A 250 -13.41 17.75 2.61
N THR A 251 -13.32 19.06 2.89
CA THR A 251 -13.50 19.62 4.24
C THR A 251 -14.96 19.98 4.55
N ALA A 252 -15.84 20.06 3.55
CA ALA A 252 -17.25 20.43 3.73
C ALA A 252 -17.99 19.51 4.73
N VAL A 253 -17.69 18.21 4.74
CA VAL A 253 -18.29 17.24 5.65
C VAL A 253 -17.98 17.54 7.12
N TYR A 254 -16.83 18.14 7.42
CA TYR A 254 -16.47 18.59 8.76
C TYR A 254 -17.31 19.81 9.18
N GLY A 255 -17.40 20.81 8.32
CA GLY A 255 -18.22 22.02 8.56
C GLY A 255 -19.69 21.72 8.77
N LYS A 256 -20.22 20.67 8.10
CA LYS A 256 -21.59 20.17 8.26
C LYS A 256 -21.80 19.30 9.52
N GLY A 257 -20.75 18.97 10.28
CA GLY A 257 -20.85 18.00 11.38
C GLY A 257 -21.22 16.60 10.92
N CYS A 258 -20.85 16.24 9.69
CA CYS A 258 -21.12 14.95 9.06
C CYS A 258 -20.02 13.91 9.33
N THR A 259 -18.87 14.35 9.83
CA THR A 259 -17.76 13.50 10.26
C THR A 259 -17.46 13.73 11.74
N PRO A 260 -16.89 12.75 12.47
CA PRO A 260 -16.50 12.94 13.85
C PRO A 260 -15.53 14.12 14.01
N PRO A 261 -15.70 14.99 15.04
CA PRO A 261 -14.78 16.10 15.29
C PRO A 261 -13.32 15.67 15.46
N SER A 262 -13.08 14.43 15.92
CA SER A 262 -11.74 13.84 16.06
C SER A 262 -11.06 13.52 14.75
N SER A 263 -11.75 13.57 13.60
CA SER A 263 -11.20 13.15 12.29
C SER A 263 -9.97 13.95 11.86
N THR A 264 -9.79 15.16 12.35
CA THR A 264 -8.60 16.00 12.11
C THR A 264 -7.33 15.53 12.83
N SER A 265 -7.48 14.62 13.81
CA SER A 265 -6.36 14.01 14.55
C SER A 265 -6.29 12.51 14.39
N TRP A 266 -7.07 11.92 13.48
CA TRP A 266 -7.04 10.50 13.23
C TRP A 266 -5.68 10.05 12.71
N LYS A 267 -5.28 8.84 13.14
CA LYS A 267 -4.15 8.06 12.64
C LYS A 267 -4.69 6.84 11.91
N ASP A 268 -3.83 6.14 11.19
CA ASP A 268 -4.16 4.79 10.75
C ASP A 268 -4.18 3.86 11.98
N PRO A 269 -5.24 3.13 12.29
CA PRO A 269 -6.44 2.80 11.52
C PRO A 269 -7.75 3.39 12.12
N ASP A 270 -7.78 4.66 12.55
CA ASP A 270 -8.91 5.23 13.32
C ASP A 270 -10.23 5.24 12.55
N ASN A 271 -10.22 5.46 11.23
CA ASN A 271 -11.41 5.31 10.39
C ASN A 271 -11.98 3.88 10.44
N ASN A 272 -11.12 2.86 10.44
CA ASN A 272 -11.53 1.46 10.56
C ASN A 272 -12.20 1.22 11.92
N VAL A 273 -11.61 1.71 13.01
CA VAL A 273 -12.17 1.58 14.37
C VAL A 273 -13.53 2.27 14.45
N ALA A 274 -13.65 3.51 13.95
CA ALA A 274 -14.91 4.24 13.92
C ALA A 274 -15.98 3.51 13.10
N PHE A 275 -15.59 2.88 11.99
CA PHE A 275 -16.50 2.09 11.16
C PHE A 275 -16.94 0.80 11.87
N HIS A 276 -16.01 0.01 12.41
CA HIS A 276 -16.33 -1.23 13.10
C HIS A 276 -17.25 -1.02 14.31
N ASN A 277 -17.12 0.11 15.00
CA ASN A 277 -17.96 0.50 16.12
C ASN A 277 -19.30 1.14 15.69
N LYS A 278 -19.62 1.20 14.39
CA LYS A 278 -20.80 1.86 13.85
C LYS A 278 -20.96 3.32 14.27
N THR A 279 -19.85 3.99 14.59
CA THR A 279 -19.81 5.45 14.84
C THR A 279 -20.05 6.25 13.56
N ILE A 280 -19.69 5.67 12.42
CA ILE A 280 -19.83 6.24 11.08
C ILE A 280 -20.59 5.26 10.17
N VAL A 281 -21.38 5.80 9.25
CA VAL A 281 -22.14 4.97 8.28
C VAL A 281 -21.24 4.56 7.12
N LEU A 282 -20.47 5.51 6.60
CA LEU A 282 -19.58 5.35 5.44
C LEU A 282 -18.16 5.79 5.77
N THR A 283 -17.17 5.16 5.16
CA THR A 283 -15.78 5.66 5.13
C THR A 283 -15.10 5.37 3.80
N HIS A 284 -14.06 6.13 3.52
CA HIS A 284 -13.09 5.82 2.45
C HIS A 284 -11.92 5.05 3.06
N ASN A 285 -11.37 4.11 2.31
CA ASN A 285 -10.20 3.39 2.75
C ASN A 285 -9.33 3.04 1.54
N ALA A 286 -8.02 3.14 1.70
CA ALA A 286 -7.04 2.81 0.66
C ALA A 286 -7.00 1.32 0.31
N THR A 287 -7.75 0.48 1.02
CA THR A 287 -7.92 -0.95 0.79
C THR A 287 -9.30 -1.40 1.27
N ILE A 288 -9.65 -2.67 1.08
CA ILE A 288 -10.83 -3.25 1.73
C ILE A 288 -10.52 -3.90 3.09
N SER A 289 -9.57 -3.34 3.86
CA SER A 289 -9.18 -3.88 5.17
C SER A 289 -10.34 -4.01 6.15
N ILE A 290 -11.34 -3.14 6.03
CA ILE A 290 -12.58 -3.19 6.83
C ILE A 290 -13.37 -4.47 6.55
N ALA A 291 -13.68 -4.76 5.28
CA ALA A 291 -14.39 -5.99 4.90
C ALA A 291 -13.52 -7.23 5.18
N ALA A 292 -12.23 -7.17 4.83
CA ALA A 292 -11.30 -8.28 5.02
C ALA A 292 -11.13 -8.68 6.49
N LYS A 293 -11.26 -7.74 7.44
CA LYS A 293 -11.27 -8.07 8.88
C LYS A 293 -12.40 -9.04 9.21
N TRP A 294 -13.62 -8.79 8.73
CA TRP A 294 -14.75 -9.65 9.01
C TRP A 294 -14.64 -11.01 8.29
N LEU A 295 -13.99 -11.03 7.12
CA LEU A 295 -13.64 -12.28 6.44
C LEU A 295 -12.61 -13.09 7.25
N ASP A 296 -11.63 -12.45 7.86
CA ASP A 296 -10.67 -13.09 8.76
C ASP A 296 -11.37 -13.64 10.01
N ASP A 297 -12.17 -12.82 10.69
CA ASP A 297 -12.87 -13.17 11.91
C ASP A 297 -13.83 -14.35 11.71
N MET A 298 -14.59 -14.39 10.62
CA MET A 298 -15.54 -15.49 10.38
C MET A 298 -14.84 -16.85 10.19
N ASN A 299 -13.57 -16.84 9.80
CA ASN A 299 -12.74 -18.03 9.62
C ASN A 299 -11.79 -18.30 10.81
N ASN A 300 -11.78 -17.44 11.82
CA ASN A 300 -10.87 -17.54 12.94
C ASN A 300 -11.34 -18.53 14.00
N ALA A 301 -10.67 -19.69 14.08
CA ALA A 301 -11.01 -20.75 15.05
C ALA A 301 -10.83 -20.34 16.54
N ALA A 302 -10.10 -19.24 16.81
CA ALA A 302 -9.94 -18.72 18.17
C ALA A 302 -11.16 -17.94 18.68
N LEU A 303 -12.06 -17.53 17.77
CA LEU A 303 -13.32 -16.85 18.13
C LEU A 303 -14.43 -17.85 18.43
N THR A 304 -15.40 -17.42 19.25
CA THR A 304 -16.59 -18.24 19.54
C THR A 304 -17.45 -18.43 18.29
N PRO A 305 -18.29 -19.47 18.24
CA PRO A 305 -19.23 -19.65 17.13
C PRO A 305 -20.12 -18.42 16.88
N GLU A 306 -20.58 -17.77 17.94
CA GLU A 306 -21.43 -16.57 17.89
C GLU A 306 -20.66 -15.38 17.28
N GLN A 307 -19.41 -15.19 17.68
CA GLN A 307 -18.55 -14.14 17.12
C GLN A 307 -18.29 -14.37 15.64
N ARG A 308 -18.05 -15.62 15.22
CA ARG A 308 -17.86 -15.96 13.81
C ARG A 308 -19.15 -15.75 12.99
N GLU A 309 -20.32 -16.06 13.54
CA GLU A 309 -21.60 -15.82 12.86
C GLU A 309 -21.88 -14.31 12.70
N ILE A 310 -21.60 -13.50 13.72
CA ILE A 310 -21.65 -12.03 13.62
C ILE A 310 -20.69 -11.54 12.52
N ALA A 311 -19.46 -12.03 12.51
CA ALA A 311 -18.48 -11.64 11.52
C ALA A 311 -18.92 -12.03 10.10
N LYS A 312 -19.48 -13.24 9.93
CA LYS A 312 -20.03 -13.71 8.67
C LYS A 312 -21.16 -12.79 8.19
N LYS A 313 -22.14 -12.49 9.04
CA LYS A 313 -23.24 -11.58 8.71
C LYS A 313 -22.73 -10.20 8.31
N ASN A 314 -21.78 -9.63 9.07
CA ASN A 314 -21.18 -8.35 8.74
C ASN A 314 -20.53 -8.36 7.35
N TYR A 315 -19.76 -9.42 7.04
CA TYR A 315 -19.08 -9.54 5.76
C TYR A 315 -20.01 -9.79 4.58
N THR A 316 -20.96 -10.73 4.74
CA THR A 316 -21.77 -11.22 3.61
C THR A 316 -23.04 -10.42 3.35
N GLU A 317 -23.55 -9.67 4.35
CA GLU A 317 -24.87 -9.04 4.27
C GLU A 317 -24.85 -7.55 4.59
N LEU A 318 -24.02 -7.09 5.54
CA LEU A 318 -24.19 -5.76 6.11
C LEU A 318 -23.20 -4.72 5.57
N ILE A 319 -21.98 -5.12 5.17
CA ILE A 319 -20.97 -4.20 4.66
C ILE A 319 -20.97 -4.24 3.14
N ALA A 320 -21.20 -3.09 2.53
CA ALA A 320 -21.02 -2.90 1.10
C ALA A 320 -19.69 -2.24 0.79
N THR A 321 -19.06 -2.70 -0.30
CA THR A 321 -17.85 -2.11 -0.88
C THR A 321 -18.20 -1.55 -2.25
N SER A 322 -17.86 -0.29 -2.51
CA SER A 322 -18.15 0.38 -3.79
C SER A 322 -17.01 1.27 -4.26
N GLY A 323 -17.07 1.71 -5.51
CA GLY A 323 -16.27 2.79 -6.05
C GLY A 323 -16.83 4.16 -5.69
N PHE A 324 -16.11 5.20 -6.09
CA PHE A 324 -16.55 6.58 -5.94
C PHE A 324 -17.63 6.96 -6.99
N PRO A 325 -18.45 7.98 -6.72
CA PRO A 325 -19.42 8.49 -7.70
C PRO A 325 -18.72 9.06 -8.93
N THR A 326 -19.49 9.40 -9.97
CA THR A 326 -18.97 10.11 -11.14
C THR A 326 -18.39 11.47 -10.72
N LYS A 327 -17.38 11.92 -11.45
CA LYS A 327 -16.74 13.22 -11.21
C LYS A 327 -17.73 14.38 -11.34
N PRO A 328 -17.41 15.58 -10.83
CA PRO A 328 -18.23 16.78 -11.01
C PRO A 328 -18.54 17.11 -12.48
N ASP A 329 -17.67 16.74 -13.42
CA ASP A 329 -17.87 16.93 -14.86
C ASP A 329 -18.73 15.82 -15.52
N GLY A 330 -19.25 14.87 -14.73
CA GLY A 330 -20.07 13.75 -15.19
C GLY A 330 -19.28 12.56 -15.74
N THR A 331 -17.95 12.65 -15.83
CA THR A 331 -17.13 11.53 -16.30
C THR A 331 -16.90 10.49 -15.19
N LYS A 332 -16.50 9.28 -15.59
CA LYS A 332 -16.18 8.21 -14.63
C LYS A 332 -14.91 8.53 -13.84
N MET A 333 -14.90 8.11 -12.59
CA MET A 333 -13.70 8.19 -11.75
C MET A 333 -12.59 7.33 -12.32
N VAL A 334 -11.36 7.87 -12.31
CA VAL A 334 -10.13 7.13 -12.60
C VAL A 334 -9.36 6.98 -11.28
N TYR A 335 -8.87 5.78 -11.01
CA TYR A 335 -8.26 5.47 -9.71
C TYR A 335 -6.74 5.47 -9.79
N ARG A 336 -6.10 6.10 -8.81
CA ARG A 336 -4.65 5.94 -8.62
C ARG A 336 -4.35 4.59 -7.99
N SER A 337 -3.37 3.88 -8.55
CA SER A 337 -2.87 2.64 -7.96
C SER A 337 -1.53 2.87 -7.29
N ALA A 338 -1.46 2.63 -5.98
CA ALA A 338 -0.21 2.58 -5.24
C ALA A 338 0.35 1.16 -5.30
N VAL A 339 1.42 0.98 -6.07
CA VAL A 339 2.11 -0.31 -6.21
C VAL A 339 3.17 -0.44 -5.12
N LYS A 340 2.96 -1.36 -4.20
CA LYS A 340 3.87 -1.61 -3.07
C LYS A 340 5.16 -2.24 -3.56
N THR A 341 6.28 -1.66 -3.17
CA THR A 341 7.58 -2.00 -3.72
C THR A 341 8.54 -2.56 -2.68
N GLY A 342 9.25 -3.64 -3.06
CA GLY A 342 10.43 -4.10 -2.35
C GLY A 342 11.69 -3.62 -3.07
N VAL A 343 12.81 -3.60 -2.35
CA VAL A 343 14.10 -3.09 -2.82
C VAL A 343 15.26 -4.02 -2.46
N ILE A 344 16.33 -3.94 -3.26
CA ILE A 344 17.66 -4.44 -2.94
C ILE A 344 18.55 -3.20 -2.81
N PHE A 345 19.35 -3.10 -1.75
CA PHE A 345 20.21 -1.94 -1.55
C PHE A 345 21.52 -2.05 -2.32
N LYS A 346 22.05 -0.92 -2.77
CA LYS A 346 23.34 -0.85 -3.49
C LYS A 346 24.49 -1.42 -2.65
N ASP A 347 24.46 -1.16 -1.34
CA ASP A 347 25.49 -1.58 -0.39
C ASP A 347 25.15 -2.91 0.31
N ALA A 348 24.16 -3.65 -0.19
CA ALA A 348 23.84 -5.00 0.28
C ALA A 348 25.02 -5.94 0.06
N LYS A 349 25.28 -6.83 1.03
CA LYS A 349 26.43 -7.74 1.00
C LYS A 349 26.24 -8.87 -0.02
N HIS A 350 24.99 -9.35 -0.20
CA HIS A 350 24.68 -10.56 -0.95
C HIS A 350 23.74 -10.27 -2.15
N LYS A 351 24.07 -9.26 -2.97
CA LYS A 351 23.18 -8.75 -4.04
C LYS A 351 22.74 -9.83 -5.02
N GLU A 352 23.63 -10.72 -5.45
CA GLU A 352 23.28 -11.76 -6.42
C GLU A 352 22.36 -12.82 -5.80
N ALA A 353 22.57 -13.20 -4.53
CA ALA A 353 21.64 -14.05 -3.81
C ALA A 353 20.28 -13.37 -3.59
N ALA A 354 20.29 -12.06 -3.28
CA ALA A 354 19.08 -11.24 -3.18
C ALA A 354 18.28 -11.21 -4.48
N LYS A 355 18.93 -10.99 -5.63
CA LYS A 355 18.29 -11.03 -6.96
C LYS A 355 17.67 -12.40 -7.26
N LYS A 356 18.34 -13.49 -6.92
CA LYS A 356 17.81 -14.87 -7.07
C LYS A 356 16.59 -15.09 -6.17
N PHE A 357 16.65 -14.67 -4.92
CA PHE A 357 15.54 -14.78 -3.99
C PHE A 357 14.33 -13.95 -4.45
N VAL A 358 14.53 -12.71 -4.87
CA VAL A 358 13.47 -11.84 -5.42
C VAL A 358 12.87 -12.44 -6.69
N SER A 359 13.71 -12.98 -7.61
CA SER A 359 13.21 -13.67 -8.81
C SER A 359 12.30 -14.84 -8.45
N PHE A 360 12.68 -15.64 -7.45
CA PHE A 360 11.87 -16.76 -6.95
C PHE A 360 10.57 -16.27 -6.29
N LEU A 361 10.64 -15.19 -5.48
CA LEU A 361 9.47 -14.63 -4.80
C LEU A 361 8.44 -14.08 -5.80
N LEU A 362 8.90 -13.52 -6.92
CA LEU A 362 8.04 -12.98 -7.99
C LEU A 362 7.44 -14.06 -8.92
N GLU A 363 7.75 -15.36 -8.72
CA GLU A 363 7.02 -16.42 -9.39
C GLU A 363 5.55 -16.46 -8.91
N GLU A 364 4.59 -16.67 -9.81
CA GLU A 364 3.15 -16.72 -9.49
C GLU A 364 2.84 -17.69 -8.34
N ALA A 365 3.50 -18.85 -8.30
CA ALA A 365 3.31 -19.87 -7.26
C ALA A 365 3.75 -19.43 -5.85
N ASN A 366 4.51 -18.34 -5.74
CA ASN A 366 5.03 -17.83 -4.48
C ASN A 366 4.39 -16.45 -4.14
N LEU A 367 4.25 -15.56 -5.13
CA LEU A 367 3.69 -14.22 -4.92
C LEU A 367 2.16 -14.26 -4.73
N THR A 368 1.44 -15.04 -5.54
CA THR A 368 -0.02 -15.08 -5.49
C THR A 368 -0.57 -15.49 -4.13
N PRO A 369 -0.08 -16.55 -3.46
CA PRO A 369 -0.55 -16.90 -2.11
C PRO A 369 -0.30 -15.79 -1.08
N TYR A 370 0.80 -15.04 -1.21
CA TYR A 370 1.09 -13.91 -0.33
C TYR A 370 0.06 -12.78 -0.50
N VAL A 371 -0.30 -12.45 -1.74
CA VAL A 371 -1.30 -11.42 -2.04
C VAL A 371 -2.70 -11.87 -1.63
N GLU A 372 -3.09 -13.11 -1.96
CA GLU A 372 -4.40 -13.68 -1.56
C GLU A 372 -4.53 -13.86 -0.04
N GLY A 373 -3.42 -14.10 0.67
CA GLY A 373 -3.35 -14.13 2.13
C GLY A 373 -3.77 -12.82 2.80
N SER A 374 -3.79 -11.72 2.06
CA SER A 374 -4.33 -10.44 2.51
C SER A 374 -5.87 -10.34 2.45
N LEU A 375 -6.55 -11.42 2.09
CA LEU A 375 -8.02 -11.54 2.09
C LEU A 375 -8.73 -10.51 1.18
N GLY A 376 -8.07 -10.10 0.11
CA GLY A 376 -8.58 -9.09 -0.83
C GLY A 376 -8.18 -7.64 -0.50
N ARG A 377 -7.54 -7.41 0.66
CA ARG A 377 -7.03 -6.09 1.04
C ARG A 377 -6.08 -5.50 -0.02
N TRP A 378 -5.26 -6.34 -0.64
CA TRP A 378 -4.32 -5.97 -1.68
C TRP A 378 -4.65 -6.67 -2.99
N PHE A 379 -4.51 -5.97 -4.11
CA PHE A 379 -4.71 -6.52 -5.44
C PHE A 379 -3.38 -6.95 -6.08
N PRO A 380 -3.33 -8.04 -6.88
CA PRO A 380 -2.09 -8.52 -7.47
C PRO A 380 -1.59 -7.61 -8.59
N VAL A 381 -0.26 -7.64 -8.77
CA VAL A 381 0.44 -6.86 -9.81
C VAL A 381 0.58 -7.63 -11.12
N THR A 382 0.31 -8.94 -11.16
CA THR A 382 0.46 -9.77 -12.34
C THR A 382 -0.87 -10.07 -13.01
N LYS A 383 -0.87 -10.13 -14.36
CA LYS A 383 -2.07 -10.38 -15.17
C LYS A 383 -2.76 -11.71 -14.81
N ALA A 384 -1.97 -12.76 -14.60
CA ALA A 384 -2.50 -14.09 -14.30
C ALA A 384 -3.19 -14.11 -12.92
N ALA A 385 -2.56 -13.56 -11.88
CA ALA A 385 -3.13 -13.51 -10.55
C ALA A 385 -4.41 -12.64 -10.49
N GLN A 386 -4.50 -11.56 -11.28
CA GLN A 386 -5.70 -10.74 -11.38
C GLN A 386 -6.93 -11.49 -11.90
N GLN A 387 -6.73 -12.50 -12.75
CA GLN A 387 -7.84 -13.26 -13.35
C GLN A 387 -8.31 -14.45 -12.50
N ARG A 388 -7.71 -14.68 -11.35
CA ARG A 388 -8.08 -15.82 -10.50
C ARG A 388 -9.51 -15.71 -9.97
N PRO A 389 -10.23 -16.83 -9.79
CA PRO A 389 -11.59 -16.85 -9.23
C PRO A 389 -11.70 -16.19 -7.86
N PHE A 390 -10.61 -16.16 -7.08
CA PHE A 390 -10.52 -15.48 -5.78
C PHE A 390 -11.10 -14.06 -5.80
N TRP A 391 -10.83 -13.29 -6.86
CA TRP A 391 -11.25 -11.89 -6.98
C TRP A 391 -12.74 -11.72 -7.33
N LYS A 392 -13.43 -12.79 -7.67
CA LYS A 392 -14.85 -12.81 -8.06
C LYS A 392 -15.71 -13.63 -7.09
N ALA A 393 -15.14 -14.06 -5.97
CA ALA A 393 -15.78 -14.98 -5.05
C ALA A 393 -16.85 -14.35 -4.17
N ASP A 394 -16.82 -13.04 -3.98
CA ASP A 394 -17.81 -12.28 -3.21
C ASP A 394 -17.89 -10.81 -3.69
N PRO A 395 -18.93 -10.08 -3.25
CA PRO A 395 -19.18 -8.70 -3.70
C PRO A 395 -18.02 -7.73 -3.39
N ALA A 396 -17.37 -7.84 -2.23
CA ALA A 396 -16.32 -6.92 -1.83
C ALA A 396 -15.07 -7.08 -2.72
N ARG A 397 -14.62 -8.32 -2.95
CA ARG A 397 -13.48 -8.59 -3.85
C ARG A 397 -13.82 -8.33 -5.31
N LEU A 398 -15.07 -8.59 -5.73
CA LEU A 398 -15.54 -8.27 -7.08
C LEU A 398 -15.55 -6.75 -7.32
N ALA A 399 -15.91 -5.93 -6.34
CA ALA A 399 -15.84 -4.47 -6.45
C ALA A 399 -14.38 -4.01 -6.68
N VAL A 400 -13.41 -4.56 -5.94
CA VAL A 400 -11.98 -4.31 -6.16
C VAL A 400 -11.56 -4.72 -7.57
N TYR A 401 -11.91 -5.93 -8.00
CA TYR A 401 -11.59 -6.43 -9.33
C TYR A 401 -12.10 -5.50 -10.43
N ASN A 402 -13.38 -5.12 -10.37
CA ASN A 402 -14.01 -4.26 -11.38
C ASN A 402 -13.35 -2.88 -11.44
N GLN A 403 -12.95 -2.35 -10.29
CA GLN A 403 -12.27 -1.07 -10.20
C GLN A 403 -10.90 -1.10 -10.93
N TYR A 404 -10.10 -2.14 -10.72
CA TYR A 404 -8.84 -2.31 -11.44
C TYR A 404 -9.02 -2.58 -12.93
N MET A 405 -10.04 -3.34 -13.30
CA MET A 405 -10.34 -3.63 -14.72
C MET A 405 -10.82 -2.40 -15.49
N SER A 406 -11.32 -1.37 -14.81
CA SER A 406 -11.65 -0.07 -15.42
C SER A 406 -10.42 0.78 -15.78
N GLY A 407 -9.24 0.38 -15.31
CA GLY A 407 -7.98 1.07 -15.52
C GLY A 407 -7.54 1.92 -14.32
N THR A 408 -6.23 2.08 -14.17
CA THR A 408 -5.61 2.85 -13.09
C THR A 408 -4.56 3.81 -13.65
N VAL A 409 -4.21 4.84 -12.86
CA VAL A 409 -3.12 5.77 -13.15
C VAL A 409 -2.07 5.72 -12.03
N PRO A 410 -0.78 5.98 -12.34
CA PRO A 410 0.28 6.02 -11.35
C PRO A 410 0.24 7.30 -10.52
N PHE A 411 0.94 7.30 -9.38
CA PHE A 411 1.17 8.47 -8.54
C PHE A 411 2.29 9.37 -9.07
N GLU A 412 2.30 10.64 -8.67
CA GLU A 412 3.26 11.66 -9.06
C GLU A 412 4.72 11.29 -8.72
N PHE A 413 4.95 10.61 -7.60
CA PHE A 413 6.31 10.21 -7.20
C PHE A 413 6.99 9.27 -8.20
N THR A 414 6.23 8.59 -9.05
CA THR A 414 6.78 7.76 -10.14
C THR A 414 7.41 8.61 -11.26
N LYS A 415 6.97 9.86 -11.40
CA LYS A 415 7.46 10.82 -12.40
C LYS A 415 8.42 11.84 -11.79
N ASN A 416 8.16 12.29 -10.57
CA ASN A 416 9.00 13.21 -9.83
C ASN A 416 9.18 12.70 -8.39
N TYR A 417 10.38 12.17 -8.09
CA TYR A 417 10.71 11.54 -6.81
C TYR A 417 10.51 12.47 -5.59
N LYS A 418 10.56 13.78 -5.79
CA LYS A 418 10.41 14.78 -4.72
C LYS A 418 9.02 14.78 -4.11
N PHE A 419 8.02 14.21 -4.80
CA PHE A 419 6.71 13.96 -4.21
C PHE A 419 6.75 12.98 -3.03
N THR A 420 7.79 12.15 -2.89
CA THR A 420 7.96 11.34 -1.67
C THR A 420 8.16 12.22 -0.43
N VAL A 421 8.84 13.36 -0.56
CA VAL A 421 9.02 14.33 0.53
C VAL A 421 7.69 14.98 0.89
N LEU A 422 6.94 15.45 -0.11
CA LEU A 422 5.61 16.07 0.07
C LEU A 422 4.60 15.09 0.71
N ASN A 423 4.68 13.81 0.33
CA ASN A 423 3.84 12.76 0.91
C ASN A 423 4.21 12.47 2.37
N ASN A 424 5.52 12.42 2.70
CA ASN A 424 5.97 12.28 4.08
C ASN A 424 5.52 13.45 4.97
N GLU A 425 5.54 14.66 4.43
CA GLU A 425 5.06 15.85 5.13
C GLU A 425 3.54 15.90 5.23
N ASN A 426 2.83 15.10 4.45
CA ASN A 426 1.38 15.14 4.25
C ASN A 426 0.86 16.57 4.07
N VAL A 427 1.41 17.27 3.08
CA VAL A 427 1.07 18.69 2.78
C VAL A 427 -0.43 18.88 2.55
N TRP A 428 -1.12 17.83 2.12
CA TRP A 428 -2.55 17.76 1.89
C TRP A 428 -3.37 17.93 3.18
N ALA A 429 -3.09 17.08 4.19
CA ALA A 429 -3.74 17.16 5.49
C ALA A 429 -3.33 18.41 6.26
N LYS A 430 -2.10 18.92 6.07
CA LYS A 430 -1.71 20.24 6.62
C LYS A 430 -2.61 21.34 6.10
N ALA A 431 -2.92 21.38 4.79
CA ALA A 431 -3.83 22.36 4.22
C ALA A 431 -5.25 22.24 4.80
N MET A 432 -5.76 21.01 5.00
CA MET A 432 -7.05 20.79 5.68
C MET A 432 -7.05 21.34 7.10
N ASN A 433 -6.00 21.10 7.88
CA ASN A 433 -5.86 21.59 9.25
C ASN A 433 -5.79 23.12 9.30
N ARG A 434 -5.09 23.76 8.35
CA ARG A 434 -5.11 25.24 8.20
C ARG A 434 -6.52 25.77 8.06
N MET A 435 -7.34 25.14 7.22
CA MET A 435 -8.74 25.56 7.03
C MET A 435 -9.61 25.28 8.24
N ILE A 436 -9.54 24.06 8.78
CA ILE A 436 -10.47 23.60 9.82
C ILE A 436 -10.13 24.19 11.19
N ASN A 437 -8.88 24.10 11.62
CA ASN A 437 -8.45 24.46 12.95
C ASN A 437 -8.07 25.95 13.06
N GLU A 438 -7.40 26.49 12.02
CA GLU A 438 -6.90 27.85 12.03
C GLU A 438 -7.80 28.85 11.26
N LYS A 439 -8.89 28.33 10.63
CA LYS A 439 -9.87 29.13 9.88
C LYS A 439 -9.27 29.94 8.72
N VAL A 440 -8.20 29.44 8.14
CA VAL A 440 -7.59 30.06 6.96
C VAL A 440 -8.51 29.85 5.75
N PRO A 441 -8.75 30.89 4.91
CA PRO A 441 -9.49 30.72 3.65
C PRO A 441 -8.88 29.68 2.74
N THR A 442 -9.71 28.93 2.01
CA THR A 442 -9.28 27.82 1.14
C THR A 442 -8.22 28.26 0.14
N GLU A 443 -8.44 29.42 -0.51
CA GLU A 443 -7.51 29.97 -1.50
C GLU A 443 -6.11 30.16 -0.90
N LYS A 444 -6.04 30.68 0.32
CA LYS A 444 -4.77 30.89 1.01
C LYS A 444 -4.13 29.55 1.42
N ALA A 445 -4.90 28.59 1.90
CA ALA A 445 -4.39 27.25 2.23
C ALA A 445 -3.84 26.53 1.00
N VAL A 446 -4.50 26.67 -0.17
CA VAL A 446 -4.03 26.14 -1.45
C VAL A 446 -2.77 26.87 -1.91
N ASP A 447 -2.69 28.20 -1.80
CA ASP A 447 -1.50 28.96 -2.18
C ASP A 447 -0.28 28.58 -1.34
N GLU A 448 -0.45 28.38 -0.01
CA GLU A 448 0.59 27.87 0.89
C GLU A 448 1.04 26.45 0.48
N MET A 449 0.10 25.56 0.15
CA MET A 449 0.38 24.23 -0.34
C MET A 449 1.13 24.24 -1.67
N ILE A 450 0.72 25.05 -2.64
CA ILE A 450 1.40 25.22 -3.93
C ILE A 450 2.81 25.77 -3.73
N ALA A 451 2.98 26.76 -2.84
CA ALA A 451 4.31 27.30 -2.53
C ALA A 451 5.24 26.21 -1.98
N ARG A 452 4.74 25.35 -1.08
CA ARG A 452 5.52 24.22 -0.56
C ARG A 452 5.85 23.18 -1.65
N ILE A 453 4.90 22.87 -2.53
CA ILE A 453 5.14 21.98 -3.67
C ILE A 453 6.25 22.53 -4.58
N LYS A 454 6.23 23.84 -4.88
CA LYS A 454 7.26 24.50 -5.67
C LYS A 454 8.62 24.47 -4.98
N GLU A 455 8.66 24.76 -3.69
CA GLU A 455 9.91 24.75 -2.90
C GLU A 455 10.57 23.37 -2.95
N VAL A 456 9.80 22.29 -2.77
CA VAL A 456 10.34 20.93 -2.72
C VAL A 456 10.60 20.38 -4.12
N ALA A 457 9.64 20.50 -5.04
CA ALA A 457 9.63 19.78 -6.31
C ALA A 457 9.90 20.65 -7.54
N GLY A 458 10.07 21.96 -7.38
CA GLY A 458 10.18 22.93 -8.48
C GLY A 458 11.55 23.00 -9.18
N ASN A 459 12.61 22.44 -8.61
CA ASN A 459 13.99 22.50 -9.15
C ASN A 459 14.47 21.15 -9.66
#